data_3fa2f13de0715ea7a7ecaf31ddfbe63a
#
_entry.id   3fa2f13de0715ea7a7ecaf31ddfbe63a
#
_cell.length_a   1.000
_cell.length_b   1.000
_cell.length_c   1.000
_cell.angle_alpha   90.00
_cell.angle_beta   90.00
_cell.angle_gamma   90.00
#
_symmetry.space_group_name_H-M   'P 1'
#
loop_
_entity.id
_entity.type
_entity.pdbx_description
1 polymer ?
#
loop_
_entity_poly.entity_id
_entity_poly.type
_entity_poly.pdbx_seq_one_letter_code
_entity_poly.pdbx_strand_id
1 'polypeptide(L)'
;MELTILGCHSATPLENTHTTSQVLEVKEHLFLIDCGEGTQVQLRKRKIKFSRIKHIFISHLHGDHFYGLVGIISTFRLLGRPADLHIYGPKGIKEIITLQLKLAKSWTNFDLFFHELESTESQMIYEDDGLTVSTIPLDHRVYTNGYLFAEKTGLRRLDKNKIESLSIATCDFQNLKLGKDILMESGEKIKNKDVTLAPHPSKRYAFCSDTSYKESIVNEIQGVDVLYHEATFLNSHEDLAQKTKHSTASQAAKIAKMAAVGKLILGHFSSRYNDKSAFVDEANEHFDAVDLASDGKIFNI
;
A
#
# COMPACT_ATOMS: atom_id res chain seq x y z
N MET A 1 -9.88 4.10 -1.95
CA MET A 1 -8.97 2.99 -1.64
C MET A 1 -9.47 2.26 -0.40
N GLU A 2 -9.25 0.93 -0.30
CA GLU A 2 -9.55 0.16 0.90
C GLU A 2 -8.30 -0.64 1.30
N LEU A 3 -7.87 -0.51 2.56
CA LEU A 3 -6.71 -1.20 3.11
C LEU A 3 -7.17 -2.25 4.11
N THR A 4 -6.83 -3.52 3.87
CA THR A 4 -7.06 -4.62 4.81
C THR A 4 -5.74 -5.06 5.43
N ILE A 5 -5.62 -5.01 6.75
CA ILE A 5 -4.47 -5.52 7.49
C ILE A 5 -4.62 -7.05 7.62
N LEU A 6 -3.68 -7.81 7.10
CA LEU A 6 -3.63 -9.26 7.26
C LEU A 6 -2.79 -9.67 8.46
N GLY A 7 -1.72 -8.91 8.72
CA GLY A 7 -0.84 -9.06 9.86
C GLY A 7 -0.06 -7.76 10.09
N CYS A 8 0.26 -7.46 11.35
CA CYS A 8 0.90 -6.21 11.74
C CYS A 8 1.84 -6.35 12.94
N HIS A 9 2.36 -7.56 13.18
CA HIS A 9 3.31 -7.82 14.25
C HIS A 9 4.72 -8.04 13.69
N SER A 10 5.71 -7.69 14.51
CA SER A 10 7.12 -7.90 14.19
C SER A 10 7.52 -9.38 14.29
N ALA A 11 8.75 -9.68 13.94
CA ALA A 11 9.38 -10.97 13.65
C ALA A 11 8.93 -12.21 14.44
N THR A 12 8.58 -12.07 15.73
CA THR A 12 8.25 -13.22 16.58
C THR A 12 6.78 -13.60 16.42
N PRO A 13 6.44 -14.75 15.82
CA PRO A 13 5.05 -15.20 15.74
C PRO A 13 4.46 -15.46 17.12
N LEU A 14 3.22 -15.02 17.33
CA LEU A 14 2.41 -15.32 18.50
C LEU A 14 1.15 -16.07 18.06
N GLU A 15 0.52 -16.81 18.99
CA GLU A 15 -0.59 -17.73 18.71
C GLU A 15 -1.73 -17.10 17.88
N ASN A 16 -2.09 -15.86 18.15
CA ASN A 16 -3.24 -15.19 17.54
C ASN A 16 -2.86 -13.92 16.75
N THR A 17 -1.60 -13.79 16.33
CA THR A 17 -1.12 -12.65 15.59
C THR A 17 -0.34 -13.09 14.36
N HIS A 18 -0.29 -12.22 13.35
CA HIS A 18 0.37 -12.53 12.10
C HIS A 18 1.40 -11.44 11.78
N THR A 19 2.48 -11.89 11.16
CA THR A 19 3.56 -11.02 10.71
C THR A 19 3.11 -10.14 9.54
N THR A 20 3.92 -9.16 9.18
CA THR A 20 3.53 -8.06 8.30
C THR A 20 2.99 -8.54 6.95
N SER A 21 1.75 -8.17 6.70
CA SER A 21 1.11 -8.32 5.39
C SER A 21 -0.16 -7.46 5.29
N GLN A 22 -0.37 -6.85 4.14
CA GLN A 22 -1.52 -5.99 3.89
C GLN A 22 -2.06 -6.20 2.47
N VAL A 23 -3.35 -5.97 2.28
CA VAL A 23 -3.96 -5.89 0.96
C VAL A 23 -4.52 -4.51 0.76
N LEU A 24 -4.10 -3.86 -0.31
CA LEU A 24 -4.64 -2.58 -0.78
C LEU A 24 -5.51 -2.82 -2.01
N GLU A 25 -6.80 -2.52 -1.88
CA GLU A 25 -7.73 -2.47 -3.01
C GLU A 25 -7.89 -1.04 -3.48
N VAL A 26 -7.52 -0.81 -4.75
CA VAL A 26 -7.62 0.50 -5.38
C VAL A 26 -8.03 0.33 -6.83
N LYS A 27 -9.17 0.92 -7.20
CA LYS A 27 -9.78 0.76 -8.53
C LYS A 27 -9.93 -0.72 -8.88
N GLU A 28 -9.34 -1.17 -9.99
CA GLU A 28 -9.42 -2.56 -10.45
C GLU A 28 -8.35 -3.48 -9.83
N HIS A 29 -7.43 -2.91 -9.03
CA HIS A 29 -6.27 -3.64 -8.51
C HIS A 29 -6.49 -4.13 -7.08
N LEU A 30 -5.84 -5.26 -6.81
CA LEU A 30 -5.66 -5.82 -5.48
C LEU A 30 -4.17 -6.09 -5.28
N PHE A 31 -3.50 -5.18 -4.59
CA PHE A 31 -2.08 -5.26 -4.30
C PHE A 31 -1.83 -5.98 -2.98
N LEU A 32 -0.87 -6.88 -2.94
CA LEU A 32 -0.35 -7.44 -1.69
C LEU A 32 0.93 -6.71 -1.32
N ILE A 33 1.00 -6.20 -0.10
CA ILE A 33 2.15 -5.47 0.44
C ILE A 33 2.69 -6.29 1.60
N ASP A 34 3.90 -6.76 1.46
CA ASP A 34 4.54 -7.79 2.26
C ASP A 34 3.75 -9.10 2.32
N CYS A 35 4.44 -10.17 2.62
CA CYS A 35 3.90 -11.51 2.62
C CYS A 35 4.58 -12.36 3.70
N GLY A 36 4.37 -11.99 4.95
CA GLY A 36 4.87 -12.73 6.09
C GLY A 36 4.21 -14.10 6.24
N GLU A 37 4.64 -14.87 7.21
CA GLU A 37 4.11 -16.21 7.47
C GLU A 37 2.60 -16.19 7.74
N GLY A 38 1.89 -17.15 7.17
CA GLY A 38 0.43 -17.27 7.35
C GLY A 38 -0.43 -16.34 6.49
N THR A 39 0.16 -15.45 5.67
CA THR A 39 -0.57 -14.52 4.78
C THR A 39 -1.65 -15.23 3.96
N GLN A 40 -1.35 -16.39 3.37
CA GLN A 40 -2.34 -17.15 2.58
C GLN A 40 -3.55 -17.62 3.41
N VAL A 41 -3.37 -17.90 4.70
CA VAL A 41 -4.46 -18.27 5.61
C VAL A 41 -5.33 -17.06 5.91
N GLN A 42 -4.71 -15.88 6.13
CA GLN A 42 -5.41 -14.62 6.36
C GLN A 42 -6.23 -14.18 5.14
N LEU A 43 -5.67 -14.29 3.94
CA LEU A 43 -6.41 -14.03 2.70
C LEU A 43 -7.68 -14.90 2.60
N ARG A 44 -7.60 -16.20 2.97
CA ARG A 44 -8.76 -17.10 3.00
C ARG A 44 -9.77 -16.70 4.08
N LYS A 45 -9.31 -16.43 5.30
CA LYS A 45 -10.19 -15.97 6.40
C LYS A 45 -10.98 -14.72 6.02
N ARG A 46 -10.36 -13.80 5.26
CA ARG A 46 -10.98 -12.54 4.81
C ARG A 46 -11.72 -12.68 3.48
N LYS A 47 -11.77 -13.89 2.90
CA LYS A 47 -12.44 -14.17 1.62
C LYS A 47 -11.88 -13.34 0.45
N ILE A 48 -10.62 -12.93 0.53
CA ILE A 48 -9.94 -12.19 -0.52
C ILE A 48 -9.64 -13.13 -1.69
N LYS A 49 -10.02 -12.70 -2.90
CA LYS A 49 -9.86 -13.53 -4.12
C LYS A 49 -8.40 -13.51 -4.58
N PHE A 50 -7.70 -14.64 -4.44
CA PHE A 50 -6.30 -14.82 -4.85
C PHE A 50 -6.04 -14.48 -6.33
N SER A 51 -7.00 -14.78 -7.21
CA SER A 51 -6.88 -14.50 -8.65
C SER A 51 -6.78 -13.01 -8.99
N ARG A 52 -7.24 -12.13 -8.09
CA ARG A 52 -7.15 -10.67 -8.27
C ARG A 52 -5.77 -10.10 -7.91
N ILE A 53 -4.97 -10.82 -7.10
CA ILE A 53 -3.63 -10.36 -6.72
C ILE A 53 -2.68 -10.62 -7.89
N LYS A 54 -2.32 -9.58 -8.62
CA LYS A 54 -1.38 -9.66 -9.75
C LYS A 54 -0.01 -9.06 -9.42
N HIS A 55 0.08 -8.25 -8.38
CA HIS A 55 1.28 -7.55 -7.97
C HIS A 55 1.50 -7.72 -6.47
N ILE A 56 2.71 -8.09 -6.09
CA ILE A 56 3.17 -8.25 -4.71
C ILE A 56 4.38 -7.34 -4.52
N PHE A 57 4.37 -6.52 -3.46
CA PHE A 57 5.43 -5.61 -3.11
C PHE A 57 6.06 -6.05 -1.79
N ILE A 58 7.34 -6.41 -1.81
CA ILE A 58 8.09 -6.87 -0.64
C ILE A 58 9.06 -5.77 -0.22
N SER A 59 8.90 -5.27 1.00
CA SER A 59 9.70 -4.18 1.54
C SER A 59 11.17 -4.56 1.70
N HIS A 60 11.43 -5.73 2.29
CA HIS A 60 12.78 -6.26 2.51
C HIS A 60 12.76 -7.79 2.76
N LEU A 61 13.95 -8.40 2.90
CA LEU A 61 14.09 -9.86 2.95
C LEU A 61 14.25 -10.42 4.37
N HIS A 62 13.66 -9.78 5.41
CA HIS A 62 13.45 -10.45 6.69
C HIS A 62 12.23 -11.36 6.62
N GLY A 63 12.28 -12.49 7.34
CA GLY A 63 11.30 -13.56 7.19
C GLY A 63 9.85 -13.16 7.44
N ASP A 64 9.63 -12.31 8.42
CA ASP A 64 8.32 -11.77 8.78
C ASP A 64 7.68 -10.87 7.70
N HIS A 65 8.41 -10.56 6.62
CA HIS A 65 7.91 -9.80 5.49
C HIS A 65 7.77 -10.62 4.19
N PHE A 66 8.43 -11.80 4.07
CA PHE A 66 8.37 -12.53 2.79
C PHE A 66 8.33 -14.06 2.88
N TYR A 67 8.46 -14.70 4.06
CA TYR A 67 8.44 -16.18 4.15
C TYR A 67 7.11 -16.81 3.72
N GLY A 68 6.02 -16.07 3.71
CA GLY A 68 4.74 -16.51 3.15
C GLY A 68 4.71 -16.56 1.62
N LEU A 69 5.67 -15.91 0.93
CA LEU A 69 5.63 -15.70 -0.52
C LEU A 69 5.70 -17.02 -1.30
N VAL A 70 6.59 -17.92 -0.96
CA VAL A 70 6.67 -19.24 -1.64
C VAL A 70 5.41 -20.07 -1.42
N GLY A 71 4.80 -19.95 -0.24
CA GLY A 71 3.54 -20.62 0.09
C GLY A 71 2.37 -20.11 -0.74
N ILE A 72 2.26 -18.78 -0.92
CA ILE A 72 1.20 -18.18 -1.74
C ILE A 72 1.37 -18.49 -3.23
N ILE A 73 2.61 -18.48 -3.75
CA ILE A 73 2.92 -18.89 -5.13
C ILE A 73 2.51 -20.34 -5.38
N SER A 74 2.84 -21.25 -4.44
CA SER A 74 2.44 -22.65 -4.52
C SER A 74 0.92 -22.80 -4.49
N THR A 75 0.22 -22.02 -3.67
CA THR A 75 -1.25 -22.01 -3.61
C THR A 75 -1.86 -21.50 -4.92
N PHE A 76 -1.31 -20.45 -5.52
CA PHE A 76 -1.76 -19.95 -6.83
C PHE A 76 -1.65 -21.02 -7.92
N ARG A 77 -0.53 -21.78 -7.94
CA ARG A 77 -0.36 -22.90 -8.86
C ARG A 77 -1.42 -23.99 -8.64
N LEU A 78 -1.65 -24.40 -7.39
CA LEU A 78 -2.63 -25.45 -7.04
C LEU A 78 -4.07 -25.04 -7.39
N LEU A 79 -4.37 -23.75 -7.34
CA LEU A 79 -5.67 -23.22 -7.73
C LEU A 79 -5.81 -22.99 -9.25
N GLY A 80 -4.82 -23.37 -10.04
CA GLY A 80 -4.86 -23.26 -11.50
C GLY A 80 -4.83 -21.80 -11.99
N ARG A 81 -4.10 -20.91 -11.32
CA ARG A 81 -3.96 -19.51 -11.73
C ARG A 81 -3.48 -19.41 -13.19
N PRO A 82 -4.19 -18.70 -14.08
CA PRO A 82 -3.73 -18.48 -15.45
C PRO A 82 -2.96 -17.17 -15.64
N ALA A 83 -3.13 -16.20 -14.74
CA ALA A 83 -2.57 -14.85 -14.89
C ALA A 83 -1.15 -14.75 -14.31
N ASP A 84 -0.32 -13.95 -14.95
CA ASP A 84 1.03 -13.64 -14.52
C ASP A 84 1.05 -13.03 -13.11
N LEU A 85 2.20 -13.16 -12.43
CA LEU A 85 2.44 -12.59 -11.12
C LEU A 85 3.71 -11.74 -11.16
N HIS A 86 3.55 -10.47 -10.83
CA HIS A 86 4.65 -9.52 -10.69
C HIS A 86 5.04 -9.36 -9.23
N ILE A 87 6.33 -9.52 -8.93
CA ILE A 87 6.90 -9.43 -7.59
C ILE A 87 7.94 -8.34 -7.60
N TYR A 88 7.71 -7.28 -6.84
CA TYR A 88 8.62 -6.16 -6.63
C TYR A 88 9.28 -6.34 -5.26
N GLY A 89 10.59 -6.24 -5.19
CA GLY A 89 11.29 -6.41 -3.92
C GLY A 89 12.80 -6.30 -4.06
N PRO A 90 13.55 -6.43 -2.95
CA PRO A 90 15.00 -6.30 -2.97
C PRO A 90 15.68 -7.32 -3.87
N LYS A 91 16.86 -6.97 -4.36
CA LYS A 91 17.75 -7.90 -5.05
C LYS A 91 17.97 -9.17 -4.22
N GLY A 92 17.94 -10.32 -4.91
CA GLY A 92 18.04 -11.65 -4.32
C GLY A 92 16.68 -12.36 -4.14
N ILE A 93 15.56 -11.63 -4.20
CA ILE A 93 14.23 -12.25 -4.07
C ILE A 93 13.96 -13.27 -5.17
N LYS A 94 14.39 -12.98 -6.41
CA LYS A 94 14.27 -13.90 -7.56
C LYS A 94 15.05 -15.18 -7.30
N GLU A 95 16.30 -15.06 -6.85
CA GLU A 95 17.17 -16.21 -6.59
C GLU A 95 16.57 -17.12 -5.52
N ILE A 96 16.16 -16.55 -4.37
CA ILE A 96 15.57 -17.29 -3.25
C ILE A 96 14.33 -18.06 -3.70
N ILE A 97 13.37 -17.40 -4.33
CA ILE A 97 12.12 -18.03 -4.75
C ILE A 97 12.36 -19.08 -5.83
N THR A 98 13.17 -18.77 -6.83
CA THR A 98 13.50 -19.70 -7.92
C THR A 98 14.22 -20.95 -7.40
N LEU A 99 15.14 -20.80 -6.45
CA LEU A 99 15.84 -21.92 -5.84
C LEU A 99 14.87 -22.84 -5.07
N GLN A 100 13.96 -22.26 -4.28
CA GLN A 100 12.96 -23.04 -3.54
C GLN A 100 12.03 -23.80 -4.49
N LEU A 101 11.51 -23.16 -5.53
CA LEU A 101 10.64 -23.83 -6.53
C LEU A 101 11.39 -24.93 -7.29
N LYS A 102 12.66 -24.69 -7.65
CA LYS A 102 13.52 -25.67 -8.32
C LYS A 102 13.76 -26.92 -7.46
N LEU A 103 14.20 -26.74 -6.22
CA LEU A 103 14.51 -27.86 -5.31
C LEU A 103 13.25 -28.64 -4.93
N ALA A 104 12.13 -27.96 -4.75
CA ALA A 104 10.84 -28.58 -4.47
C ALA A 104 10.17 -29.19 -5.72
N LYS A 105 10.74 -29.03 -6.93
CA LYS A 105 10.14 -29.44 -8.21
C LYS A 105 8.71 -28.92 -8.39
N SER A 106 8.44 -27.70 -7.93
CA SER A 106 7.11 -27.08 -7.86
C SER A 106 6.98 -25.84 -8.73
N TRP A 107 7.43 -25.94 -9.98
CA TRP A 107 7.31 -24.86 -10.98
C TRP A 107 5.86 -24.43 -11.18
N THR A 108 5.68 -23.13 -11.42
CA THR A 108 4.37 -22.55 -11.69
C THR A 108 3.89 -22.88 -13.11
N ASN A 109 2.58 -22.81 -13.31
CA ASN A 109 1.92 -22.88 -14.61
C ASN A 109 1.52 -21.49 -15.13
N PHE A 110 2.08 -20.44 -14.53
CA PHE A 110 1.96 -19.03 -14.89
C PHE A 110 3.34 -18.37 -14.78
N ASP A 111 3.52 -17.25 -15.46
CA ASP A 111 4.79 -16.55 -15.47
C ASP A 111 5.01 -15.74 -14.17
N LEU A 112 6.24 -15.80 -13.65
CA LEU A 112 6.72 -15.00 -12.52
C LEU A 112 7.67 -13.91 -13.02
N PHE A 113 7.27 -12.66 -12.87
CA PHE A 113 8.09 -11.51 -13.20
C PHE A 113 8.64 -10.89 -11.92
N PHE A 114 9.97 -10.90 -11.79
CA PHE A 114 10.66 -10.31 -10.65
C PHE A 114 11.23 -8.95 -11.04
N HIS A 115 10.84 -7.92 -10.29
CA HIS A 115 11.33 -6.55 -10.40
C HIS A 115 12.20 -6.27 -9.20
N GLU A 116 13.51 -6.58 -9.32
CA GLU A 116 14.45 -6.43 -8.23
C GLU A 116 14.88 -4.97 -8.08
N LEU A 117 14.81 -4.47 -6.84
CA LEU A 117 15.04 -3.08 -6.47
C LEU A 117 16.39 -2.95 -5.75
N GLU A 118 17.19 -1.95 -6.14
CA GLU A 118 18.52 -1.69 -5.57
C GLU A 118 18.77 -0.20 -5.31
N SER A 119 17.88 0.70 -5.78
CA SER A 119 18.07 2.14 -5.67
C SER A 119 17.85 2.63 -4.25
N THR A 120 18.71 3.52 -3.79
CA THR A 120 18.58 4.26 -2.54
C THR A 120 17.82 5.57 -2.69
N GLU A 121 17.33 5.86 -3.90
CA GLU A 121 16.48 7.00 -4.21
C GLU A 121 15.06 6.51 -4.56
N SER A 122 14.07 7.39 -4.36
CA SER A 122 12.69 7.09 -4.73
C SER A 122 12.57 6.89 -6.24
N GLN A 123 11.90 5.81 -6.64
CA GLN A 123 11.68 5.46 -8.03
C GLN A 123 10.23 5.06 -8.25
N MET A 124 9.63 5.50 -9.36
CA MET A 124 8.36 4.97 -9.83
C MET A 124 8.59 3.58 -10.43
N ILE A 125 7.99 2.55 -9.82
CA ILE A 125 8.19 1.14 -10.17
C ILE A 125 6.98 0.49 -10.83
N TYR A 126 5.82 1.13 -10.75
CA TYR A 126 4.59 0.70 -11.41
C TYR A 126 3.77 1.91 -11.82
N GLU A 127 3.17 1.87 -12.99
CA GLU A 127 2.27 2.88 -13.50
C GLU A 127 1.24 2.27 -14.44
N ASP A 128 -0.01 2.70 -14.33
CA ASP A 128 -1.07 2.49 -15.31
C ASP A 128 -1.94 3.75 -15.48
N ASP A 129 -3.08 3.63 -16.14
CA ASP A 129 -4.00 4.75 -16.36
C ASP A 129 -4.63 5.27 -15.05
N GLY A 130 -4.66 4.47 -14.00
CA GLY A 130 -5.37 4.75 -12.75
C GLY A 130 -4.51 5.18 -11.59
N LEU A 131 -3.27 4.71 -11.52
CA LEU A 131 -2.40 4.93 -10.36
C LEU A 131 -0.90 4.78 -10.69
N THR A 132 -0.07 5.22 -9.76
CA THR A 132 1.37 4.98 -9.74
C THR A 132 1.77 4.32 -8.42
N VAL A 133 2.86 3.54 -8.43
CA VAL A 133 3.53 3.07 -7.22
C VAL A 133 4.99 3.48 -7.27
N SER A 134 5.45 4.15 -6.21
CA SER A 134 6.85 4.57 -6.06
C SER A 134 7.46 3.97 -4.79
N THR A 135 8.78 3.79 -4.78
CA THR A 135 9.52 3.39 -3.59
C THR A 135 9.73 4.57 -2.64
N ILE A 136 9.80 4.28 -1.35
CA ILE A 136 10.20 5.21 -0.28
C ILE A 136 11.42 4.58 0.38
N PRO A 137 12.65 5.06 0.11
CA PRO A 137 13.85 4.47 0.71
C PRO A 137 13.85 4.62 2.23
N LEU A 138 13.93 3.49 2.94
CA LEU A 138 13.92 3.42 4.41
C LEU A 138 15.31 3.13 4.96
N ASP A 139 15.51 3.30 6.27
CA ASP A 139 16.78 3.03 6.97
C ASP A 139 16.64 1.83 7.91
N HIS A 140 17.04 0.67 7.44
CA HIS A 140 17.05 -0.57 8.22
C HIS A 140 18.40 -1.30 8.08
N ARG A 141 18.53 -2.47 8.74
CA ARG A 141 19.77 -3.27 8.73
C ARG A 141 20.07 -3.91 7.38
N VAL A 142 19.06 -4.08 6.56
CA VAL A 142 19.13 -4.56 5.18
C VAL A 142 18.48 -3.55 4.25
N TYR A 143 18.71 -3.69 2.95
CA TYR A 143 18.02 -2.85 1.96
C TYR A 143 16.51 -2.95 2.13
N THR A 144 15.87 -1.81 2.36
CA THR A 144 14.44 -1.73 2.69
C THR A 144 13.79 -0.55 1.98
N ASN A 145 12.63 -0.78 1.38
CA ASN A 145 11.76 0.26 0.85
C ASN A 145 10.38 0.20 1.47
N GLY A 146 9.81 1.36 1.74
CA GLY A 146 8.37 1.56 1.76
C GLY A 146 7.82 1.75 0.35
N TYR A 147 6.49 1.91 0.24
CA TYR A 147 5.80 2.08 -1.02
C TYR A 147 4.74 3.19 -0.92
N LEU A 148 4.72 4.07 -1.92
CA LEU A 148 3.70 5.10 -2.10
C LEU A 148 2.77 4.70 -3.23
N PHE A 149 1.50 4.46 -2.92
CA PHE A 149 0.42 4.23 -3.88
C PHE A 149 -0.34 5.54 -4.07
N ALA A 150 -0.36 6.06 -5.29
CA ALA A 150 -0.99 7.34 -5.59
C ALA A 150 -1.97 7.20 -6.77
N GLU A 151 -3.25 7.49 -6.55
CA GLU A 151 -4.22 7.55 -7.63
C GLU A 151 -3.90 8.73 -8.56
N LYS A 152 -4.02 8.50 -9.86
CA LYS A 152 -4.03 9.57 -10.85
C LYS A 152 -5.36 10.32 -10.80
N THR A 153 -5.32 11.60 -11.13
CA THR A 153 -6.53 12.41 -11.23
C THR A 153 -7.48 11.82 -12.27
N GLY A 154 -8.68 11.48 -11.82
CA GLY A 154 -9.70 10.92 -12.69
C GLY A 154 -10.29 11.92 -13.69
N LEU A 155 -11.15 11.44 -14.57
CA LEU A 155 -11.89 12.30 -15.50
C LEU A 155 -12.90 13.15 -14.74
N ARG A 156 -13.26 14.32 -15.30
CA ARG A 156 -14.34 15.16 -14.79
C ARG A 156 -15.65 14.38 -14.78
N ARG A 157 -16.52 14.70 -13.85
CA ARG A 157 -17.84 14.07 -13.71
C ARG A 157 -18.89 14.91 -14.43
N LEU A 158 -19.80 14.26 -15.13
CA LEU A 158 -20.93 14.96 -15.75
C LEU A 158 -21.91 15.42 -14.67
N ASP A 159 -22.34 16.68 -14.73
CA ASP A 159 -23.47 17.17 -13.92
C ASP A 159 -24.77 16.71 -14.60
N LYS A 160 -25.39 15.65 -14.08
CA LYS A 160 -26.56 15.01 -14.67
C LYS A 160 -27.69 16.01 -14.92
N ASN A 161 -27.96 16.90 -13.96
CA ASN A 161 -29.04 17.90 -14.07
C ASN A 161 -28.78 18.88 -15.20
N LYS A 162 -27.53 19.32 -15.35
CA LYS A 162 -27.12 20.22 -16.44
C LYS A 162 -27.15 19.56 -17.79
N ILE A 163 -26.64 18.32 -17.87
CA ILE A 163 -26.67 17.51 -19.09
C ILE A 163 -28.11 17.33 -19.61
N GLU A 164 -29.03 16.96 -18.72
CA GLU A 164 -30.45 16.77 -19.07
C GLU A 164 -31.12 18.07 -19.45
N SER A 165 -30.93 19.15 -18.68
CA SER A 165 -31.58 20.45 -18.92
C SER A 165 -31.16 21.08 -20.25
N LEU A 166 -29.92 20.83 -20.69
CA LEU A 166 -29.38 21.34 -21.96
C LEU A 166 -29.48 20.32 -23.10
N SER A 167 -30.08 19.16 -22.86
CA SER A 167 -30.24 18.07 -23.85
C SER A 167 -28.92 17.69 -24.55
N ILE A 168 -27.81 17.64 -23.77
CA ILE A 168 -26.48 17.36 -24.33
C ILE A 168 -26.43 15.91 -24.83
N ALA A 169 -25.98 15.71 -26.06
CA ALA A 169 -25.91 14.43 -26.69
C ALA A 169 -24.84 13.52 -26.05
N THR A 170 -25.10 12.22 -26.00
CA THR A 170 -24.19 11.23 -25.37
C THR A 170 -22.83 11.15 -26.07
N CYS A 171 -22.74 11.46 -27.37
CA CYS A 171 -21.49 11.52 -28.13
C CYS A 171 -20.50 12.55 -27.57
N ASP A 172 -20.99 13.60 -26.88
CA ASP A 172 -20.17 14.66 -26.29
C ASP A 172 -19.65 14.32 -24.88
N PHE A 173 -20.19 13.29 -24.25
CA PHE A 173 -19.86 12.95 -22.85
C PHE A 173 -18.37 12.69 -22.64
N GLN A 174 -17.72 12.01 -23.57
CA GLN A 174 -16.29 11.73 -23.46
C GLN A 174 -15.45 13.00 -23.57
N ASN A 175 -15.81 13.91 -24.46
CA ASN A 175 -15.16 15.22 -24.60
C ASN A 175 -15.33 16.03 -23.30
N LEU A 176 -16.53 16.07 -22.75
CA LEU A 176 -16.80 16.75 -21.48
C LEU A 176 -16.01 16.16 -20.33
N LYS A 177 -15.93 14.81 -20.21
CA LYS A 177 -15.13 14.15 -19.18
C LYS A 177 -13.63 14.48 -19.30
N LEU A 178 -13.15 14.68 -20.53
CA LEU A 178 -11.76 15.09 -20.82
C LEU A 178 -11.50 16.60 -20.60
N GLY A 179 -12.50 17.37 -20.17
CA GLY A 179 -12.34 18.80 -19.90
C GLY A 179 -12.55 19.70 -21.13
N LYS A 180 -13.01 19.17 -22.27
CA LYS A 180 -13.22 19.93 -23.49
C LYS A 180 -14.59 20.63 -23.48
N ASP A 181 -14.65 21.85 -24.02
CA ASP A 181 -15.91 22.51 -24.34
C ASP A 181 -16.57 21.79 -25.51
N ILE A 182 -17.90 21.93 -25.64
CA ILE A 182 -18.65 21.36 -26.77
C ILE A 182 -19.39 22.45 -27.55
N LEU A 183 -19.71 22.17 -28.79
CA LEU A 183 -20.50 22.99 -29.67
C LEU A 183 -21.83 22.26 -29.95
N MET A 184 -22.94 22.88 -29.58
CA MET A 184 -24.26 22.34 -29.83
C MET A 184 -24.62 22.44 -31.33
N GLU A 185 -25.55 21.63 -31.79
CA GLU A 185 -26.07 21.72 -33.16
C GLU A 185 -26.63 23.13 -33.49
N SER A 186 -27.11 23.83 -32.47
CA SER A 186 -27.57 25.23 -32.55
C SER A 186 -26.44 26.25 -32.86
N GLY A 187 -25.18 25.82 -32.79
CA GLY A 187 -24.00 26.70 -32.85
C GLY A 187 -23.60 27.33 -31.51
N GLU A 188 -24.32 27.05 -30.44
CA GLU A 188 -23.98 27.52 -29.09
C GLU A 188 -22.81 26.77 -28.52
N LYS A 189 -21.83 27.49 -27.97
CA LYS A 189 -20.67 26.89 -27.29
C LYS A 189 -20.96 26.76 -25.78
N ILE A 190 -20.99 25.52 -25.29
CA ILE A 190 -21.12 25.21 -23.87
C ILE A 190 -19.73 24.99 -23.27
N LYS A 191 -19.43 25.75 -22.21
CA LYS A 191 -18.17 25.60 -21.47
C LYS A 191 -18.22 24.35 -20.59
N ASN A 192 -17.16 23.57 -20.63
CA ASN A 192 -17.01 22.34 -19.85
C ASN A 192 -17.36 22.50 -18.36
N LYS A 193 -16.82 23.55 -17.73
CA LYS A 193 -17.02 23.84 -16.30
C LYS A 193 -18.48 24.04 -15.90
N ASP A 194 -19.35 24.43 -16.84
CA ASP A 194 -20.77 24.77 -16.58
C ASP A 194 -21.63 23.49 -16.53
N VAL A 195 -21.16 22.38 -17.12
CA VAL A 195 -21.90 21.11 -17.25
C VAL A 195 -21.16 19.91 -16.65
N THR A 196 -20.02 20.14 -16.00
CA THR A 196 -19.24 19.09 -15.33
C THR A 196 -18.81 19.50 -13.93
N LEU A 197 -18.60 18.51 -13.09
CA LEU A 197 -18.04 18.62 -11.75
C LEU A 197 -16.56 18.21 -11.77
N ALA A 198 -15.78 18.68 -10.81
CA ALA A 198 -14.40 18.23 -10.61
C ALA A 198 -14.33 16.69 -10.46
N PRO A 199 -13.24 16.05 -10.83
CA PRO A 199 -12.97 14.64 -10.48
C PRO A 199 -13.12 14.41 -8.99
N HIS A 200 -13.33 13.15 -8.59
CA HIS A 200 -13.15 12.81 -7.18
C HIS A 200 -11.69 13.07 -6.77
N PRO A 201 -11.46 13.52 -5.53
CA PRO A 201 -10.09 13.67 -5.04
C PRO A 201 -9.32 12.37 -5.19
N SER A 202 -8.11 12.47 -5.72
CA SER A 202 -7.19 11.32 -5.82
C SER A 202 -6.68 10.96 -4.44
N LYS A 203 -6.60 9.67 -4.14
CA LYS A 203 -6.17 9.15 -2.85
C LYS A 203 -4.73 8.67 -2.90
N ARG A 204 -4.02 8.82 -1.76
CA ARG A 204 -2.63 8.43 -1.62
C ARG A 204 -2.43 7.65 -0.32
N TYR A 205 -1.80 6.50 -0.42
CA TYR A 205 -1.44 5.62 0.69
C TYR A 205 0.06 5.38 0.72
N ALA A 206 0.71 5.62 1.86
CA ALA A 206 2.12 5.31 2.07
C ALA A 206 2.28 4.18 3.11
N PHE A 207 3.10 3.20 2.77
CA PHE A 207 3.51 2.09 3.62
C PHE A 207 4.99 2.22 3.97
N CYS A 208 5.31 2.41 5.25
CA CYS A 208 6.66 2.50 5.77
C CYS A 208 6.81 1.52 6.94
N SER A 209 7.42 0.36 6.68
CA SER A 209 7.68 -0.65 7.70
C SER A 209 9.17 -0.94 7.77
N ASP A 210 9.66 -1.17 8.99
CA ASP A 210 11.06 -1.42 9.32
C ASP A 210 12.00 -0.29 8.91
N THR A 211 11.98 0.75 9.73
CA THR A 211 12.87 1.90 9.55
C THR A 211 13.23 2.54 10.90
N SER A 212 14.47 2.96 11.05
CA SER A 212 14.80 3.94 12.10
C SER A 212 14.09 5.26 11.79
N TYR A 213 14.04 6.17 12.78
CA TYR A 213 13.56 7.53 12.59
C TYR A 213 14.30 8.22 11.45
N LYS A 214 13.60 8.56 10.37
CA LYS A 214 14.18 9.07 9.13
C LYS A 214 13.38 10.23 8.56
N GLU A 215 13.80 11.45 8.84
CA GLU A 215 13.09 12.67 8.39
C GLU A 215 13.11 12.84 6.86
N SER A 216 14.10 12.28 6.17
CA SER A 216 14.20 12.47 4.72
C SER A 216 13.03 11.90 3.92
N ILE A 217 12.24 10.96 4.49
CA ILE A 217 11.05 10.43 3.82
C ILE A 217 9.86 11.39 3.81
N VAL A 218 9.92 12.48 4.58
CA VAL A 218 8.81 13.45 4.72
C VAL A 218 8.40 14.01 3.36
N ASN A 219 9.37 14.30 2.49
CA ASN A 219 9.08 14.86 1.16
C ASN A 219 8.33 13.88 0.26
N GLU A 220 8.68 12.58 0.31
CA GLU A 220 8.04 11.53 -0.50
C GLU A 220 6.58 11.29 -0.09
N ILE A 221 6.29 11.42 1.22
CA ILE A 221 4.97 11.15 1.78
C ILE A 221 4.15 12.41 2.10
N GLN A 222 4.62 13.58 1.65
CA GLN A 222 3.95 14.85 1.93
C GLN A 222 2.47 14.83 1.55
N GLY A 223 1.59 15.08 2.51
CA GLY A 223 0.14 15.19 2.32
C GLY A 223 -0.56 13.92 1.85
N VAL A 224 -0.03 12.71 2.15
CA VAL A 224 -0.76 11.46 1.87
C VAL A 224 -2.01 11.36 2.74
N ASP A 225 -3.08 10.76 2.21
CA ASP A 225 -4.32 10.59 2.97
C ASP A 225 -4.12 9.66 4.17
N VAL A 226 -3.36 8.57 3.99
CA VAL A 226 -3.03 7.62 5.06
C VAL A 226 -1.56 7.21 4.97
N LEU A 227 -0.88 7.31 6.09
CA LEU A 227 0.45 6.76 6.33
C LEU A 227 0.33 5.55 7.26
N TYR A 228 0.73 4.37 6.80
CA TYR A 228 1.11 3.27 7.69
C TYR A 228 2.59 3.41 8.03
N HIS A 229 2.91 3.50 9.32
CA HIS A 229 4.29 3.57 9.77
C HIS A 229 4.53 2.55 10.89
N GLU A 230 5.68 1.88 10.84
CA GLU A 230 6.05 1.03 11.93
C GLU A 230 6.15 1.81 13.26
N ALA A 231 5.82 1.14 14.34
CA ALA A 231 6.04 1.57 15.70
C ALA A 231 6.34 0.30 16.52
N THR A 232 7.53 -0.25 16.30
CA THR A 232 7.91 -1.50 16.95
C THR A 232 8.05 -1.31 18.45
N PHE A 233 8.38 -0.09 18.89
CA PHE A 233 8.64 0.22 20.28
C PHE A 233 7.90 1.47 20.77
N LEU A 234 7.78 1.59 22.09
CA LEU A 234 7.47 2.84 22.79
C LEU A 234 8.78 3.59 23.12
N ASN A 235 8.71 4.88 23.45
CA ASN A 235 9.86 5.70 23.85
C ASN A 235 10.62 5.12 25.04
N SER A 236 9.96 4.37 25.93
CA SER A 236 10.63 3.64 27.01
C SER A 236 11.69 2.63 26.53
N HIS A 237 11.68 2.29 25.25
CA HIS A 237 12.65 1.40 24.58
C HIS A 237 13.31 2.06 23.36
N GLU A 238 13.47 3.39 23.36
CA GLU A 238 14.05 4.13 22.24
C GLU A 238 15.47 3.68 21.91
N ASP A 239 16.31 3.41 22.94
CA ASP A 239 17.65 2.87 22.73
C ASP A 239 17.65 1.55 21.96
N LEU A 240 16.65 0.68 22.24
CA LEU A 240 16.49 -0.58 21.53
C LEU A 240 15.98 -0.35 20.10
N ALA A 241 15.06 0.58 19.91
CA ALA A 241 14.58 0.98 18.57
C ALA A 241 15.76 1.44 17.71
N GLN A 242 16.60 2.33 18.23
CA GLN A 242 17.79 2.81 17.53
C GLN A 242 18.76 1.67 17.20
N LYS A 243 19.06 0.81 18.17
CA LYS A 243 19.99 -0.33 18.00
C LYS A 243 19.51 -1.32 16.95
N THR A 244 18.20 -1.55 16.87
CA THR A 244 17.60 -2.51 15.93
C THR A 244 17.13 -1.87 14.63
N LYS A 245 17.30 -0.55 14.47
CA LYS A 245 16.84 0.26 13.35
C LYS A 245 15.32 0.15 13.12
N HIS A 246 14.60 0.43 14.19
CA HIS A 246 13.16 0.58 14.24
C HIS A 246 12.76 1.93 14.79
N SER A 247 11.47 2.24 14.78
CA SER A 247 10.92 3.49 15.30
C SER A 247 10.08 3.28 16.56
N THR A 248 9.90 4.36 17.32
CA THR A 248 8.90 4.45 18.39
C THR A 248 7.60 5.06 17.85
N ALA A 249 6.50 4.92 18.63
CA ALA A 249 5.23 5.53 18.29
C ALA A 249 5.32 7.06 18.17
N SER A 250 6.06 7.69 19.08
CA SER A 250 6.35 9.13 19.07
C SER A 250 7.09 9.54 17.79
N GLN A 251 8.10 8.77 17.37
CA GLN A 251 8.88 9.04 16.16
C GLN A 251 8.02 8.93 14.90
N ALA A 252 7.17 7.88 14.81
CA ALA A 252 6.21 7.73 13.70
C ALA A 252 5.23 8.92 13.64
N ALA A 253 4.73 9.38 14.81
CA ALA A 253 3.82 10.52 14.88
C ALA A 253 4.49 11.84 14.49
N LYS A 254 5.77 12.04 14.82
CA LYS A 254 6.56 13.21 14.39
C LYS A 254 6.69 13.23 12.85
N ILE A 255 7.01 12.09 12.23
CA ILE A 255 7.04 11.97 10.76
C ILE A 255 5.66 12.32 10.15
N ALA A 256 4.59 11.76 10.70
CA ALA A 256 3.22 12.04 10.23
C ALA A 256 2.87 13.53 10.30
N LYS A 257 3.23 14.21 11.39
CA LYS A 257 3.04 15.65 11.58
C LYS A 257 3.83 16.46 10.55
N MET A 258 5.12 16.18 10.41
CA MET A 258 5.99 16.91 9.46
C MET A 258 5.53 16.75 8.02
N ALA A 259 5.07 15.56 7.65
CA ALA A 259 4.54 15.28 6.33
C ALA A 259 3.08 15.75 6.14
N ALA A 260 2.43 16.30 7.15
CA ALA A 260 1.03 16.74 7.11
C ALA A 260 0.09 15.67 6.54
N VAL A 261 0.25 14.42 6.98
CA VAL A 261 -0.59 13.31 6.51
C VAL A 261 -2.02 13.43 7.05
N GLY A 262 -3.00 12.83 6.36
CA GLY A 262 -4.39 12.87 6.82
C GLY A 262 -4.65 11.95 8.02
N LYS A 263 -4.04 10.78 8.05
CA LYS A 263 -4.15 9.78 9.13
C LYS A 263 -2.86 8.97 9.26
N LEU A 264 -2.49 8.64 10.49
CA LEU A 264 -1.41 7.71 10.83
C LEU A 264 -1.99 6.37 11.29
N ILE A 265 -1.52 5.27 10.73
CA ILE A 265 -1.79 3.91 11.20
C ILE A 265 -0.46 3.36 11.74
N LEU A 266 -0.41 3.05 13.03
CA LEU A 266 0.74 2.41 13.66
C LEU A 266 0.64 0.89 13.52
N GLY A 267 1.75 0.24 13.25
CA GLY A 267 1.84 -1.21 13.15
C GLY A 267 3.24 -1.76 13.41
N HIS A 268 3.47 -3.01 13.06
CA HIS A 268 4.74 -3.71 13.28
C HIS A 268 5.14 -3.79 14.77
N PHE A 269 4.17 -4.10 15.63
CA PHE A 269 4.36 -4.08 17.08
C PHE A 269 5.24 -5.22 17.58
N SER A 270 6.18 -4.92 18.48
CA SER A 270 6.94 -5.94 19.19
C SER A 270 6.04 -6.80 20.08
N SER A 271 6.33 -8.09 20.12
CA SER A 271 5.67 -9.07 21.03
C SER A 271 5.82 -8.76 22.52
N ARG A 272 6.64 -7.77 22.88
CA ARG A 272 6.80 -7.28 24.27
C ARG A 272 5.53 -6.63 24.83
N TYR A 273 4.70 -6.08 23.94
CA TYR A 273 3.55 -5.29 24.33
C TYR A 273 2.25 -6.05 24.13
N ASN A 274 1.63 -6.46 25.22
CA ASN A 274 0.32 -7.09 25.22
C ASN A 274 -0.80 -6.05 24.99
N ASP A 275 -0.72 -4.92 25.69
CA ASP A 275 -1.59 -3.77 25.50
C ASP A 275 -0.92 -2.75 24.56
N LYS A 276 -1.68 -2.32 23.56
CA LYS A 276 -1.23 -1.37 22.54
C LYS A 276 -1.83 0.03 22.73
N SER A 277 -2.63 0.26 23.76
CA SER A 277 -3.21 1.59 24.03
C SER A 277 -2.14 2.66 24.23
N ALA A 278 -1.03 2.31 24.91
CA ALA A 278 0.09 3.21 25.14
C ALA A 278 0.74 3.74 23.84
N PHE A 279 0.62 3.01 22.71
CA PHE A 279 1.13 3.50 21.42
C PHE A 279 0.31 4.68 20.90
N VAL A 280 -1.02 4.64 21.12
CA VAL A 280 -1.91 5.76 20.75
C VAL A 280 -1.64 6.95 21.63
N ASP A 281 -1.53 6.74 22.95
CA ASP A 281 -1.28 7.81 23.91
C ASP A 281 0.03 8.53 23.58
N GLU A 282 1.13 7.78 23.37
CA GLU A 282 2.44 8.34 23.01
C GLU A 282 2.42 9.08 21.66
N ALA A 283 1.75 8.52 20.66
CA ALA A 283 1.66 9.15 19.34
C ALA A 283 0.81 10.43 19.37
N ASN A 284 -0.27 10.45 20.15
CA ASN A 284 -1.16 11.61 20.28
C ASN A 284 -0.51 12.84 20.92
N GLU A 285 0.65 12.70 21.56
CA GLU A 285 1.45 13.85 21.98
C GLU A 285 1.94 14.71 20.80
N HIS A 286 1.97 14.13 19.59
CA HIS A 286 2.52 14.78 18.40
C HIS A 286 1.55 14.87 17.23
N PHE A 287 0.60 13.94 17.11
CA PHE A 287 -0.32 13.85 15.98
C PHE A 287 -1.66 13.24 16.41
N ASP A 288 -2.80 13.89 16.12
CA ASP A 288 -4.10 13.53 16.69
C ASP A 288 -4.83 12.40 15.93
N ALA A 289 -4.64 12.31 14.60
CA ALA A 289 -5.38 11.35 13.75
C ALA A 289 -4.67 9.99 13.70
N VAL A 290 -4.50 9.34 14.86
CA VAL A 290 -3.78 8.07 15.04
C VAL A 290 -4.76 6.91 15.13
N ASP A 291 -4.41 5.79 14.49
CA ASP A 291 -5.13 4.53 14.61
C ASP A 291 -4.12 3.36 14.74
N LEU A 292 -4.56 2.23 15.29
CA LEU A 292 -3.74 1.02 15.41
C LEU A 292 -4.13 0.00 14.35
N ALA A 293 -3.12 -0.58 13.73
CA ALA A 293 -3.31 -1.79 12.93
C ALA A 293 -3.69 -2.97 13.82
N SER A 294 -4.54 -3.82 13.31
CA SER A 294 -4.83 -5.12 13.91
C SER A 294 -5.26 -6.09 12.82
N ASP A 295 -5.01 -7.38 13.04
CA ASP A 295 -5.29 -8.43 12.07
C ASP A 295 -6.77 -8.45 11.63
N GLY A 296 -7.01 -8.17 10.37
CA GLY A 296 -8.30 -8.12 9.75
C GLY A 296 -9.03 -6.79 9.83
N LYS A 297 -8.42 -5.75 10.41
CA LYS A 297 -8.99 -4.40 10.39
C LYS A 297 -8.96 -3.83 8.97
N ILE A 298 -10.04 -3.15 8.61
CA ILE A 298 -10.22 -2.52 7.31
C ILE A 298 -10.25 -1.01 7.50
N PHE A 299 -9.53 -0.29 6.65
CA PHE A 299 -9.50 1.17 6.61
C PHE A 299 -9.95 1.65 5.23
N ASN A 300 -10.92 2.55 5.21
CA ASN A 300 -11.31 3.28 4.00
C ASN A 300 -10.50 4.58 3.91
N ILE A 301 -9.82 4.78 2.78
CA ILE A 301 -8.93 5.91 2.50
C ILE A 301 -9.62 6.92 1.60
#